data_d3cecd5bee8efc0b8eddacea571e5474
#
_entry.id   d3cecd5bee8efc0b8eddacea571e5474
#
_cell.length_a   1.000
_cell.length_b   1.000
_cell.length_c   1.000
_cell.angle_alpha   90.00
_cell.angle_beta   90.00
_cell.angle_gamma   90.00
#
_symmetry.space_group_name_H-M   'P 1'
#
loop_
_entity.id
_entity.type
_entity.pdbx_description
1 polymer ?
#
loop_
_entity_poly.entity_id
_entity_poly.type
_entity_poly.pdbx_seq_one_letter_code
_entity_poly.pdbx_strand_id
1 'polypeptide(L)'
;MAVCRKPLKKIEEGGAGAVHVDVMDGTFVPEVSFGQPVVRSLRPLTKLPFDVHLMVQNPERQIESFAALGADWITFHQEAAAGKEAKLIEKIHSLGKKAGISVKPGTSAETLKNFLNSADIILIMTVEPGFGGQKLIPQCLEKVRELAALRSELGLSYKISVDGGVNAQTLDSVLQSGVDIVVSGSAFFNGTLGWR
;
A
#
# COMPACT_ATOMS: atom_id res chain seq x y z
N MET A 1 13.90 -14.36 -15.03
CA MET A 1 12.66 -15.00 -14.50
C MET A 1 12.86 -15.84 -13.23
N ALA A 2 13.95 -16.60 -13.07
CA ALA A 2 14.17 -17.40 -11.87
C ALA A 2 14.33 -16.60 -10.56
N VAL A 3 14.81 -15.36 -10.64
CA VAL A 3 15.08 -14.51 -9.45
C VAL A 3 13.79 -14.07 -8.74
N CYS A 4 12.69 -13.85 -9.48
CA CYS A 4 11.42 -13.41 -8.89
C CYS A 4 10.57 -14.54 -8.29
N ARG A 5 10.79 -15.81 -8.66
CA ARG A 5 10.04 -16.95 -8.13
C ARG A 5 10.35 -17.25 -6.66
N LYS A 6 11.61 -17.11 -6.25
CA LYS A 6 12.02 -17.41 -4.87
C LYS A 6 11.38 -16.46 -3.84
N PRO A 7 11.41 -15.12 -4.04
CA PRO A 7 10.71 -14.20 -3.15
C PRO A 7 9.21 -14.48 -3.07
N LEU A 8 8.55 -14.72 -4.20
CA LEU A 8 7.11 -14.98 -4.25
C LEU A 8 6.73 -16.24 -3.46
N LYS A 9 7.49 -17.33 -3.64
CA LYS A 9 7.30 -18.57 -2.88
C LYS A 9 7.49 -18.33 -1.37
N LYS A 10 8.47 -17.52 -0.97
CA LYS A 10 8.68 -17.16 0.43
C LYS A 10 7.49 -16.38 1.01
N ILE A 11 6.87 -15.49 0.23
CA ILE A 11 5.67 -14.75 0.62
C ILE A 11 4.51 -15.73 0.87
N GLU A 12 4.27 -16.68 -0.02
CA GLU A 12 3.22 -17.69 0.12
C GLU A 12 3.45 -18.61 1.33
N GLU A 13 4.67 -19.15 1.46
CA GLU A 13 5.06 -20.02 2.58
C GLU A 13 5.05 -19.28 3.92
N GLY A 14 5.27 -17.96 3.91
CA GLY A 14 5.20 -17.10 5.07
C GLY A 14 3.77 -16.76 5.52
N GLY A 15 2.73 -17.21 4.78
CA GLY A 15 1.33 -16.97 5.15
C GLY A 15 0.85 -15.53 4.91
N ALA A 16 1.50 -14.78 4.03
CA ALA A 16 1.05 -13.44 3.68
C ALA A 16 -0.31 -13.46 2.97
N GLY A 17 -1.17 -12.50 3.28
CA GLY A 17 -2.51 -12.39 2.68
C GLY A 17 -2.53 -11.75 1.28
N ALA A 18 -1.46 -11.04 0.91
CA ALA A 18 -1.32 -10.37 -0.38
C ALA A 18 0.15 -10.15 -0.76
N VAL A 19 0.40 -9.87 -2.02
CA VAL A 19 1.69 -9.41 -2.54
C VAL A 19 1.62 -7.90 -2.74
N HIS A 20 2.34 -7.15 -1.93
CA HIS A 20 2.48 -5.69 -2.11
C HIS A 20 3.53 -5.40 -3.17
N VAL A 21 3.23 -4.48 -4.08
CA VAL A 21 4.09 -4.12 -5.21
C VAL A 21 4.25 -2.61 -5.27
N ASP A 22 5.40 -2.12 -4.85
CA ASP A 22 5.78 -0.71 -4.90
C ASP A 22 6.21 -0.31 -6.31
N VAL A 23 5.39 0.51 -6.97
CA VAL A 23 5.66 1.06 -8.31
C VAL A 23 6.16 2.48 -8.17
N MET A 24 7.44 2.70 -8.49
CA MET A 24 8.15 3.97 -8.35
C MET A 24 8.64 4.45 -9.71
N ASP A 25 8.47 5.73 -10.02
CA ASP A 25 8.77 6.31 -11.35
C ASP A 25 10.01 7.20 -11.40
N GLY A 26 10.71 7.38 -10.28
CA GLY A 26 11.87 8.27 -10.21
C GLY A 26 11.51 9.77 -10.26
N THR A 27 10.23 10.11 -10.21
CA THR A 27 9.72 11.49 -10.28
C THR A 27 8.96 11.87 -9.01
N PHE A 28 7.98 11.08 -8.62
CA PHE A 28 7.25 11.26 -7.36
C PHE A 28 8.11 10.89 -6.15
N VAL A 29 8.96 9.87 -6.32
CA VAL A 29 10.01 9.42 -5.41
C VAL A 29 11.32 9.28 -6.16
N PRO A 30 12.51 9.35 -5.48
CA PRO A 30 13.82 9.33 -6.16
C PRO A 30 14.14 8.02 -6.87
N GLU A 31 13.63 6.89 -6.36
CA GLU A 31 13.93 5.56 -6.87
C GLU A 31 12.99 5.16 -8.01
N VAL A 32 13.50 4.29 -8.89
CA VAL A 32 12.71 3.57 -9.90
C VAL A 32 12.66 2.10 -9.50
N SER A 33 11.46 1.52 -9.41
CA SER A 33 11.30 0.13 -9.00
C SER A 33 10.71 -0.74 -10.10
N PHE A 34 9.50 -1.22 -9.91
CA PHE A 34 8.83 -2.15 -10.78
C PHE A 34 7.89 -1.45 -11.75
N GLY A 35 7.80 -1.98 -12.98
CA GLY A 35 6.81 -1.59 -13.95
C GLY A 35 5.91 -2.76 -14.34
N GLN A 36 5.01 -2.51 -15.29
CA GLN A 36 4.07 -3.47 -15.83
C GLN A 36 4.68 -4.83 -16.25
N PRO A 37 5.90 -4.90 -16.87
CA PRO A 37 6.50 -6.18 -17.24
C PRO A 37 6.74 -7.12 -16.07
N VAL A 38 7.09 -6.57 -14.91
CA VAL A 38 7.33 -7.38 -13.70
C VAL A 38 6.01 -7.95 -13.17
N VAL A 39 4.97 -7.11 -13.01
CA VAL A 39 3.65 -7.56 -12.55
C VAL A 39 3.09 -8.62 -13.49
N ARG A 40 3.16 -8.42 -14.80
CA ARG A 40 2.75 -9.40 -15.80
C ARG A 40 3.46 -10.75 -15.64
N SER A 41 4.75 -10.73 -15.31
CA SER A 41 5.54 -11.97 -15.15
C SER A 41 5.26 -12.69 -13.83
N LEU A 42 4.86 -11.94 -12.79
CA LEU A 42 4.56 -12.49 -11.46
C LEU A 42 3.13 -13.01 -11.34
N ARG A 43 2.16 -12.34 -11.99
CA ARG A 43 0.74 -12.68 -11.84
C ARG A 43 0.40 -14.16 -12.04
N PRO A 44 0.90 -14.86 -13.08
CA PRO A 44 0.60 -16.29 -13.29
C PRO A 44 1.27 -17.22 -12.28
N LEU A 45 2.15 -16.72 -11.41
CA LEU A 45 2.92 -17.55 -10.48
C LEU A 45 2.28 -17.69 -9.09
N THR A 46 1.23 -16.93 -8.79
CA THR A 46 0.55 -16.96 -7.49
C THR A 46 -0.94 -16.66 -7.62
N LYS A 47 -1.72 -17.13 -6.65
CA LYS A 47 -3.14 -16.78 -6.49
C LYS A 47 -3.37 -15.69 -5.44
N LEU A 48 -2.32 -15.28 -4.73
CA LEU A 48 -2.44 -14.18 -3.76
C LEU A 48 -2.89 -12.89 -4.45
N PRO A 49 -3.74 -12.09 -3.81
CA PRO A 49 -4.07 -10.75 -4.30
C PRO A 49 -2.81 -9.91 -4.52
N PHE A 50 -2.82 -9.09 -5.58
CA PHE A 50 -1.80 -8.08 -5.82
C PHE A 50 -2.30 -6.72 -5.36
N ASP A 51 -1.63 -6.16 -4.37
CA ASP A 51 -1.79 -4.80 -3.88
C ASP A 51 -0.74 -3.92 -4.55
N VAL A 52 -1.14 -3.16 -5.56
CA VAL A 52 -0.25 -2.30 -6.33
C VAL A 52 -0.28 -0.89 -5.75
N HIS A 53 0.84 -0.47 -5.20
CA HIS A 53 1.04 0.85 -4.62
C HIS A 53 1.76 1.76 -5.61
N LEU A 54 1.06 2.78 -6.10
CA LEU A 54 1.53 3.70 -7.13
C LEU A 54 2.20 4.94 -6.52
N MET A 55 3.50 4.89 -6.32
CA MET A 55 4.34 6.03 -5.98
C MET A 55 4.83 6.72 -7.25
N VAL A 56 3.89 7.29 -8.01
CA VAL A 56 4.13 7.87 -9.33
C VAL A 56 3.49 9.25 -9.46
N GLN A 57 4.11 10.14 -10.24
CA GLN A 57 3.64 11.51 -10.45
C GLN A 57 2.25 11.59 -11.11
N ASN A 58 1.91 10.63 -11.98
CA ASN A 58 0.66 10.60 -12.73
C ASN A 58 -0.04 9.24 -12.59
N PRO A 59 -0.70 8.95 -11.44
CA PRO A 59 -1.33 7.66 -11.20
C PRO A 59 -2.45 7.34 -12.21
N GLU A 60 -3.17 8.34 -12.70
CA GLU A 60 -4.25 8.19 -13.69
C GLU A 60 -3.82 7.38 -14.92
N ARG A 61 -2.57 7.57 -15.38
CA ARG A 61 -2.03 6.86 -16.55
C ARG A 61 -1.68 5.39 -16.29
N GLN A 62 -1.56 5.00 -15.02
CA GLN A 62 -1.08 3.67 -14.64
C GLN A 62 -2.24 2.73 -14.26
N ILE A 63 -3.34 3.25 -13.73
CA ILE A 63 -4.45 2.50 -13.15
C ILE A 63 -4.97 1.40 -14.11
N GLU A 64 -5.31 1.76 -15.36
CA GLU A 64 -5.87 0.80 -16.31
C GLU A 64 -4.89 -0.33 -16.65
N SER A 65 -3.62 0.02 -16.83
CA SER A 65 -2.60 -0.97 -17.20
C SER A 65 -2.35 -1.97 -16.08
N PHE A 66 -2.28 -1.51 -14.82
CA PHE A 66 -2.10 -2.43 -13.69
C PHE A 66 -3.37 -3.24 -13.38
N ALA A 67 -4.55 -2.66 -13.53
CA ALA A 67 -5.82 -3.38 -13.43
C ALA A 67 -5.91 -4.52 -14.45
N ALA A 68 -5.55 -4.26 -15.72
CA ALA A 68 -5.53 -5.27 -16.79
C ALA A 68 -4.47 -6.36 -16.57
N LEU A 69 -3.40 -6.06 -15.85
CA LEU A 69 -2.35 -7.02 -15.50
C LEU A 69 -2.69 -7.87 -14.26
N GLY A 70 -3.86 -7.66 -13.67
CA GLY A 70 -4.36 -8.49 -12.58
C GLY A 70 -4.01 -7.94 -11.20
N ALA A 71 -3.81 -6.64 -11.05
CA ALA A 71 -3.88 -6.00 -9.74
C ALA A 71 -5.28 -6.22 -9.17
N ASP A 72 -5.38 -6.55 -7.90
CA ASP A 72 -6.63 -6.71 -7.17
C ASP A 72 -6.98 -5.43 -6.40
N TRP A 73 -5.96 -4.78 -5.87
CA TRP A 73 -6.02 -3.50 -5.19
C TRP A 73 -5.06 -2.53 -5.87
N ILE A 74 -5.45 -1.26 -6.00
CA ILE A 74 -4.62 -0.20 -6.57
C ILE A 74 -4.69 1.01 -5.64
N THR A 75 -3.56 1.33 -5.04
CA THR A 75 -3.41 2.46 -4.11
C THR A 75 -2.58 3.56 -4.77
N PHE A 76 -3.07 4.79 -4.75
CA PHE A 76 -2.36 5.97 -5.24
C PHE A 76 -2.15 7.00 -4.13
N HIS A 77 -1.17 7.86 -4.29
CA HIS A 77 -0.91 8.95 -3.35
C HIS A 77 -1.84 10.14 -3.57
N GLN A 78 -2.41 10.65 -2.48
CA GLN A 78 -3.24 11.85 -2.48
C GLN A 78 -2.46 13.04 -3.04
N GLU A 79 -1.18 13.15 -2.71
CA GLU A 79 -0.29 14.22 -3.18
C GLU A 79 -0.04 14.19 -4.70
N ALA A 80 -0.25 13.03 -5.36
CA ALA A 80 -0.11 12.87 -6.81
C ALA A 80 -1.44 13.00 -7.56
N ALA A 81 -2.56 13.04 -6.84
CA ALA A 81 -3.89 13.03 -7.45
C ALA A 81 -4.32 14.39 -8.03
N ALA A 82 -3.72 15.49 -7.56
CA ALA A 82 -3.94 16.85 -8.07
C ALA A 82 -5.42 17.26 -8.15
N GLY A 83 -6.20 16.93 -7.12
CA GLY A 83 -7.63 17.25 -7.04
C GLY A 83 -8.54 16.29 -7.82
N LYS A 84 -8.01 15.13 -8.26
CA LYS A 84 -8.78 14.10 -9.00
C LYS A 84 -9.06 12.86 -8.17
N GLU A 85 -8.86 12.89 -6.85
CA GLU A 85 -8.90 11.73 -5.96
C GLU A 85 -10.20 10.93 -6.13
N ALA A 86 -11.35 11.59 -6.08
CA ALA A 86 -12.65 10.94 -6.26
C ALA A 86 -12.78 10.25 -7.63
N LYS A 87 -12.31 10.90 -8.71
CA LYS A 87 -12.31 10.33 -10.06
C LYS A 87 -11.40 9.12 -10.19
N LEU A 88 -10.24 9.13 -9.51
CA LEU A 88 -9.31 8.00 -9.52
C LEU A 88 -9.90 6.81 -8.76
N ILE A 89 -10.55 7.04 -7.63
CA ILE A 89 -11.27 6.00 -6.86
C ILE A 89 -12.37 5.38 -7.73
N GLU A 90 -13.22 6.22 -8.33
CA GLU A 90 -14.30 5.78 -9.21
C GLU A 90 -13.76 4.98 -10.41
N LYS A 91 -12.67 5.46 -11.03
CA LYS A 91 -11.99 4.77 -12.13
C LYS A 91 -11.51 3.38 -11.72
N ILE A 92 -10.87 3.23 -10.55
CA ILE A 92 -10.40 1.94 -10.05
C ILE A 92 -11.61 1.00 -9.82
N HIS A 93 -12.69 1.49 -9.21
CA HIS A 93 -13.91 0.71 -9.00
C HIS A 93 -14.57 0.28 -10.31
N SER A 94 -14.61 1.16 -11.32
CA SER A 94 -15.17 0.83 -12.64
C SER A 94 -14.43 -0.31 -13.36
N LEU A 95 -13.15 -0.53 -12.99
CA LEU A 95 -12.33 -1.65 -13.46
C LEU A 95 -12.50 -2.93 -12.60
N GLY A 96 -13.43 -2.92 -11.63
CA GLY A 96 -13.69 -4.03 -10.72
C GLY A 96 -12.57 -4.28 -9.69
N LYS A 97 -11.81 -3.21 -9.33
CA LYS A 97 -10.69 -3.29 -8.39
C LYS A 97 -11.00 -2.52 -7.12
N LYS A 98 -10.32 -2.85 -6.01
CA LYS A 98 -10.38 -2.08 -4.78
C LYS A 98 -9.49 -0.86 -4.88
N ALA A 99 -10.04 0.29 -4.48
CA ALA A 99 -9.35 1.57 -4.51
C ALA A 99 -8.72 1.91 -3.17
N GLY A 100 -7.40 2.16 -3.19
CA GLY A 100 -6.66 2.67 -2.05
C GLY A 100 -6.21 4.12 -2.29
N ILE A 101 -6.16 4.90 -1.20
CA ILE A 101 -5.55 6.23 -1.19
C ILE A 101 -4.51 6.29 -0.08
N SER A 102 -3.33 6.85 -0.39
CA SER A 102 -2.19 6.93 0.52
C SER A 102 -1.81 8.37 0.82
N VAL A 103 -1.20 8.59 1.98
CA VAL A 103 -0.54 9.85 2.35
C VAL A 103 0.88 9.64 2.86
N LYS A 104 1.77 10.59 2.54
CA LYS A 104 3.14 10.67 3.06
C LYS A 104 3.15 11.00 4.56
N PRO A 105 4.29 10.79 5.25
CA PRO A 105 4.43 11.14 6.67
C PRO A 105 4.10 12.60 6.97
N GLY A 106 4.47 13.52 6.08
CA GLY A 106 4.22 14.97 6.25
C GLY A 106 2.79 15.41 5.94
N THR A 107 1.95 14.58 5.31
CA THR A 107 0.57 14.94 4.93
C THR A 107 -0.40 14.56 6.03
N SER A 108 -1.29 15.47 6.42
CA SER A 108 -2.30 15.22 7.45
C SER A 108 -3.36 14.21 6.99
N ALA A 109 -3.84 13.35 7.89
CA ALA A 109 -4.97 12.45 7.64
C ALA A 109 -6.30 13.21 7.36
N GLU A 110 -6.42 14.47 7.81
CA GLU A 110 -7.54 15.34 7.50
C GLU A 110 -7.83 15.45 5.99
N THR A 111 -6.79 15.41 5.16
CA THR A 111 -6.93 15.52 3.70
C THR A 111 -7.69 14.34 3.09
N LEU A 112 -7.81 13.24 3.82
CA LEU A 112 -8.49 12.01 3.39
C LEU A 112 -9.97 11.98 3.75
N LYS A 113 -10.46 12.86 4.63
CA LYS A 113 -11.83 12.79 5.19
C LYS A 113 -12.92 12.70 4.12
N ASN A 114 -12.77 13.43 3.02
CA ASN A 114 -13.74 13.42 1.93
C ASN A 114 -13.80 12.10 1.13
N PHE A 115 -12.82 11.22 1.32
CA PHE A 115 -12.67 9.98 0.55
C PHE A 115 -12.91 8.72 1.38
N LEU A 116 -13.06 8.84 2.71
CA LEU A 116 -13.19 7.71 3.63
C LEU A 116 -14.42 6.82 3.34
N ASN A 117 -15.47 7.40 2.77
CA ASN A 117 -16.69 6.65 2.42
C ASN A 117 -16.57 5.94 1.06
N SER A 118 -15.62 6.32 0.23
CA SER A 118 -15.47 5.79 -1.13
C SER A 118 -14.24 4.92 -1.31
N ALA A 119 -13.18 5.13 -0.53
CA ALA A 119 -11.99 4.30 -0.60
C ALA A 119 -12.17 2.98 0.15
N ASP A 120 -11.62 1.89 -0.39
CA ASP A 120 -11.59 0.58 0.29
C ASP A 120 -10.40 0.48 1.26
N ILE A 121 -9.30 1.15 0.94
CA ILE A 121 -8.05 1.08 1.69
C ILE A 121 -7.50 2.49 1.90
N ILE A 122 -7.12 2.79 3.14
CA ILE A 122 -6.36 3.99 3.51
C ILE A 122 -4.96 3.54 3.90
N LEU A 123 -3.97 3.90 3.11
CA LEU A 123 -2.57 3.56 3.36
C LEU A 123 -1.85 4.74 4.01
N ILE A 124 -1.31 4.53 5.19
CA ILE A 124 -0.46 5.50 5.89
C ILE A 124 1.00 5.11 5.70
N MET A 125 1.75 5.97 5.01
CA MET A 125 3.20 5.80 4.97
C MET A 125 3.80 6.09 6.35
N THR A 126 4.53 5.13 6.87
CA THR A 126 5.23 5.25 8.17
C THR A 126 6.72 5.50 8.00
N VAL A 127 7.15 5.70 6.77
CA VAL A 127 8.47 6.19 6.33
C VAL A 127 8.29 7.14 5.15
N GLU A 128 9.30 7.92 4.78
CA GLU A 128 9.26 8.63 3.50
C GLU A 128 9.30 7.61 2.36
N PRO A 129 8.35 7.69 1.41
CA PRO A 129 8.31 6.75 0.29
C PRO A 129 9.53 6.92 -0.62
N GLY A 130 10.00 5.80 -1.22
CA GLY A 130 11.08 5.84 -2.21
C GLY A 130 12.21 4.84 -1.98
N PHE A 131 12.46 4.34 -0.77
CA PHE A 131 13.44 3.29 -0.51
C PHE A 131 13.14 2.48 0.74
N GLY A 132 13.57 1.24 0.74
CA GLY A 132 13.34 0.32 1.86
C GLY A 132 14.33 0.47 3.02
N GLY A 133 14.07 -0.23 4.13
CA GLY A 133 15.00 -0.34 5.26
C GLY A 133 15.02 0.86 6.21
N GLN A 134 14.12 1.80 6.05
CA GLN A 134 13.99 2.98 6.91
C GLN A 134 13.39 2.61 8.28
N LYS A 135 13.66 3.45 9.27
CA LYS A 135 13.03 3.36 10.59
C LYS A 135 11.62 3.93 10.54
N LEU A 136 10.69 3.23 11.17
CA LEU A 136 9.30 3.70 11.35
C LEU A 136 9.29 5.07 12.04
N ILE A 137 8.47 5.97 11.53
CA ILE A 137 8.19 7.29 12.11
C ILE A 137 6.99 7.14 13.05
N PRO A 138 7.18 7.11 14.39
CA PRO A 138 6.11 6.78 15.34
C PRO A 138 4.90 7.71 15.27
N GLN A 139 5.11 8.98 14.93
CA GLN A 139 4.05 9.98 14.79
C GLN A 139 3.01 9.62 13.73
N CYS A 140 3.40 8.82 12.72
CA CYS A 140 2.44 8.36 11.70
C CYS A 140 1.38 7.41 12.28
N LEU A 141 1.65 6.73 13.39
CA LEU A 141 0.68 5.87 14.06
C LEU A 141 -0.47 6.65 14.71
N GLU A 142 -0.28 7.94 15.00
CA GLU A 142 -1.39 8.79 15.46
C GLU A 142 -2.47 8.93 14.38
N LYS A 143 -2.05 9.09 13.10
CA LYS A 143 -2.99 9.10 11.97
C LYS A 143 -3.79 7.81 11.86
N VAL A 144 -3.14 6.67 12.12
CA VAL A 144 -3.80 5.36 12.13
C VAL A 144 -4.87 5.30 13.21
N ARG A 145 -4.54 5.75 14.45
CA ARG A 145 -5.49 5.82 15.57
C ARG A 145 -6.67 6.75 15.28
N GLU A 146 -6.37 7.93 14.74
CA GLU A 146 -7.39 8.91 14.32
C GLU A 146 -8.35 8.29 13.30
N LEU A 147 -7.83 7.66 12.25
CA LEU A 147 -8.63 7.01 11.23
C LEU A 147 -9.42 5.81 11.77
N ALA A 148 -8.84 5.02 12.69
CA ALA A 148 -9.53 3.90 13.31
C ALA A 148 -10.71 4.37 14.18
N ALA A 149 -10.51 5.45 14.94
CA ALA A 149 -11.57 6.07 15.74
C ALA A 149 -12.69 6.63 14.84
N LEU A 150 -12.31 7.38 13.81
CA LEU A 150 -13.27 7.98 12.86
C LEU A 150 -14.06 6.91 12.08
N ARG A 151 -13.41 5.81 11.69
CA ARG A 151 -14.07 4.66 11.07
C ARG A 151 -15.16 4.08 11.96
N SER A 152 -14.84 3.90 13.24
CA SER A 152 -15.80 3.37 14.23
C SER A 152 -16.93 4.33 14.50
N GLU A 153 -16.64 5.62 14.67
CA GLU A 153 -17.62 6.67 14.95
C GLU A 153 -18.64 6.82 13.81
N LEU A 154 -18.16 6.79 12.57
CA LEU A 154 -18.97 7.00 11.37
C LEU A 154 -19.54 5.70 10.76
N GLY A 155 -19.25 4.53 11.34
CA GLY A 155 -19.68 3.23 10.82
C GLY A 155 -19.15 2.90 9.43
N LEU A 156 -17.92 3.34 9.11
CA LEU A 156 -17.29 3.13 7.81
C LEU A 156 -16.56 1.78 7.75
N SER A 157 -16.27 1.29 6.56
CA SER A 157 -15.77 -0.08 6.33
C SER A 157 -14.38 -0.16 5.69
N TYR A 158 -13.71 0.97 5.42
CA TYR A 158 -12.38 0.95 4.84
C TYR A 158 -11.37 0.22 5.72
N LYS A 159 -10.36 -0.36 5.08
CA LYS A 159 -9.22 -0.97 5.77
C LYS A 159 -8.10 0.05 5.92
N ILE A 160 -7.44 0.03 7.08
CA ILE A 160 -6.26 0.86 7.33
C ILE A 160 -5.02 0.00 7.12
N SER A 161 -4.16 0.45 6.23
CA SER A 161 -2.86 -0.16 5.94
C SER A 161 -1.72 0.75 6.38
N VAL A 162 -0.61 0.15 6.79
CA VAL A 162 0.66 0.87 7.02
C VAL A 162 1.77 0.26 6.20
N ASP A 163 2.65 1.13 5.69
CA ASP A 163 3.85 0.72 4.96
C ASP A 163 5.06 1.53 5.42
N GLY A 164 6.10 0.79 5.79
CA GLY A 164 7.41 1.31 6.13
C GLY A 164 7.88 1.07 7.56
N GLY A 165 9.08 0.51 7.70
CA GLY A 165 9.76 0.37 9.00
C GLY A 165 9.15 -0.64 9.96
N VAL A 166 8.22 -1.48 9.51
CA VAL A 166 7.61 -2.52 10.36
C VAL A 166 8.57 -3.71 10.48
N ASN A 167 8.89 -4.05 11.73
CA ASN A 167 9.77 -5.15 12.10
C ASN A 167 9.35 -5.70 13.49
N ALA A 168 10.06 -6.68 14.02
CA ALA A 168 9.72 -7.31 15.32
C ALA A 168 9.65 -6.32 16.49
N GLN A 169 10.38 -5.20 16.44
CA GLN A 169 10.42 -4.20 17.51
C GLN A 169 9.25 -3.20 17.42
N THR A 170 8.74 -2.94 16.20
CA THR A 170 7.70 -1.96 15.95
C THR A 170 6.31 -2.58 15.76
N LEU A 171 6.23 -3.90 15.52
CA LEU A 171 4.99 -4.60 15.16
C LEU A 171 3.90 -4.42 16.22
N ASP A 172 4.22 -4.59 17.50
CA ASP A 172 3.22 -4.48 18.57
C ASP A 172 2.59 -3.08 18.62
N SER A 173 3.39 -2.02 18.49
CA SER A 173 2.90 -0.65 18.46
C SER A 173 2.05 -0.36 17.21
N VAL A 174 2.40 -0.96 16.09
CA VAL A 174 1.64 -0.88 14.83
C VAL A 174 0.29 -1.58 14.99
N LEU A 175 0.25 -2.80 15.51
CA LEU A 175 -1.00 -3.54 15.72
C LEU A 175 -1.93 -2.84 16.71
N GLN A 176 -1.39 -2.27 17.79
CA GLN A 176 -2.15 -1.51 18.79
C GLN A 176 -2.69 -0.18 18.27
N SER A 177 -2.22 0.30 17.13
CA SER A 177 -2.75 1.54 16.52
C SER A 177 -4.11 1.37 15.83
N GLY A 178 -4.58 0.12 15.63
CA GLY A 178 -5.86 -0.17 14.96
C GLY A 178 -5.74 -0.41 13.46
N VAL A 179 -4.54 -0.79 13.00
CA VAL A 179 -4.27 -1.18 11.60
C VAL A 179 -4.93 -2.53 11.26
N ASP A 180 -5.37 -2.68 10.00
CA ASP A 180 -5.90 -3.94 9.48
C ASP A 180 -4.87 -4.68 8.61
N ILE A 181 -4.00 -3.94 7.92
CA ILE A 181 -3.05 -4.48 6.95
C ILE A 181 -1.65 -3.91 7.25
N VAL A 182 -0.68 -4.80 7.36
CA VAL A 182 0.72 -4.43 7.60
C VAL A 182 1.55 -4.82 6.39
N VAL A 183 2.21 -3.85 5.77
CA VAL A 183 3.21 -4.09 4.73
C VAL A 183 4.58 -4.18 5.37
N SER A 184 5.30 -5.26 5.07
CA SER A 184 6.67 -5.47 5.52
C SER A 184 7.51 -6.12 4.43
N GLY A 185 8.49 -5.41 3.93
CA GLY A 185 9.45 -5.88 2.93
C GLY A 185 10.73 -6.44 3.57
N SER A 186 11.65 -5.55 3.91
CA SER A 186 13.01 -5.92 4.37
C SER A 186 13.01 -6.85 5.59
N ALA A 187 12.20 -6.57 6.61
CA ALA A 187 12.14 -7.38 7.82
C ALA A 187 11.59 -8.80 7.55
N PHE A 188 10.60 -8.92 6.66
CA PHE A 188 10.07 -10.21 6.22
C PHE A 188 11.13 -11.01 5.44
N PHE A 189 11.77 -10.41 4.44
CA PHE A 189 12.75 -11.11 3.60
C PHE A 189 14.02 -11.47 4.35
N ASN A 190 14.43 -10.67 5.33
CA ASN A 190 15.58 -10.95 6.22
C ASN A 190 15.26 -11.96 7.33
N GLY A 191 14.00 -12.36 7.48
CA GLY A 191 13.57 -13.30 8.51
C GLY A 191 13.59 -12.73 9.93
N THR A 192 13.60 -11.40 10.08
CA THR A 192 13.53 -10.72 11.38
C THR A 192 12.11 -10.41 11.82
N LEU A 193 11.13 -10.61 10.95
CA LEU A 193 9.70 -10.56 11.25
C LEU A 193 9.10 -11.94 10.96
N GLY A 194 8.67 -12.64 12.02
CA GLY A 194 7.90 -13.88 11.90
C GLY A 194 6.41 -13.54 11.87
N TRP A 195 5.71 -13.94 10.83
CA TRP A 195 4.24 -14.02 10.85
C TRP A 195 3.85 -15.30 11.59
N ARG A 196 3.01 -15.16 12.61
CA ARG A 196 2.37 -16.28 13.30
C ARG A 196 0.87 -16.21 13.11
#